data_0828c436a7cfb480457d58fa7ac1203b
#
_entry.id   0828c436a7cfb480457d58fa7ac1203b
#
_cell.length_a   1.000
_cell.length_b   1.000
_cell.length_c   1.000
_cell.angle_alpha   90.00
_cell.angle_beta   90.00
_cell.angle_gamma   90.00
#
_symmetry.space_group_name_H-M   'P 1'
#
loop_
_entity.id
_entity.type
_entity.pdbx_description
1 polymer ?
#
loop_
_entity_poly.entity_id
_entity_poly.type
_entity_poly.pdbx_seq_one_letter_code
_entity_poly.pdbx_strand_id
1 'polypeptide(L)'
;KVVCRADGDALYFSRAPIPYARDQFAREGGGEALPEAFPAFRHIGLYAYRASFLRAYVRLAPAPIEGFEALEQLRALWHGYRITVAVSDHMPAPGVDTPEDAVRMQALFAGK
;
A
#
# COMPACT_ATOMS: atom_id res chain seq x y z
N LYS A 1 -0.16 -1.12 -4.24
CA LYS A 1 -1.40 -0.37 -4.46
C LYS A 1 -2.38 -0.61 -3.32
N VAL A 2 -3.28 0.33 -3.10
CA VAL A 2 -4.46 0.16 -2.25
C VAL A 2 -5.70 0.60 -3.00
N VAL A 3 -6.75 -0.20 -2.91
CA VAL A 3 -8.09 0.13 -3.43
C VAL A 3 -8.99 0.40 -2.24
N CYS A 4 -9.78 1.46 -2.32
CA CYS A 4 -10.63 1.89 -1.23
C CYS A 4 -12.11 1.73 -1.55
N ARG A 5 -12.91 1.57 -0.50
CA ARG A 5 -14.36 1.70 -0.54
C ARG A 5 -14.75 3.17 -0.70
N ALA A 6 -16.02 3.39 -0.99
CA ALA A 6 -16.57 4.75 -1.09
C ALA A 6 -16.46 5.56 0.22
N ASP A 7 -16.40 4.89 1.36
CA ASP A 7 -16.24 5.51 2.69
C ASP A 7 -14.77 5.78 3.07
N GLY A 8 -13.82 5.44 2.20
CA GLY A 8 -12.39 5.64 2.41
C GLY A 8 -11.66 4.51 3.13
N ASP A 9 -12.35 3.44 3.50
CA ASP A 9 -11.71 2.26 4.06
C ASP A 9 -11.06 1.41 2.97
N ALA A 10 -9.92 0.78 3.28
CA ALA A 10 -9.25 -0.11 2.36
C ALA A 10 -10.09 -1.36 2.06
N LEU A 11 -10.23 -1.67 0.78
CA LEU A 11 -10.75 -2.96 0.31
C LEU A 11 -9.66 -4.01 0.29
N TYR A 12 -8.51 -3.67 -0.31
CA TYR A 12 -7.39 -4.57 -0.46
C TYR A 12 -6.09 -3.82 -0.74
N PHE A 13 -4.97 -4.41 -0.31
CA PHE A 13 -3.62 -3.97 -0.66
C PHE A 13 -2.96 -5.05 -1.52
N SER A 14 -2.26 -4.64 -2.59
CA SER A 14 -1.51 -5.57 -3.42
C SER A 14 -0.25 -4.93 -4.00
N ARG A 15 0.77 -5.75 -4.23
CA ARG A 15 1.94 -5.36 -5.04
C ARG A 15 1.60 -5.29 -6.52
N ALA A 16 0.58 -6.03 -6.95
CA ALA A 16 0.08 -5.99 -8.32
C ALA A 16 -0.67 -4.68 -8.64
N PRO A 17 -0.83 -4.31 -9.91
CA PRO A 17 -1.72 -3.24 -10.33
C PRO A 17 -3.18 -3.68 -10.17
N ILE A 18 -3.82 -3.29 -9.09
CA ILE A 18 -5.23 -3.52 -8.80
C ILE A 18 -6.02 -2.19 -8.79
N PRO A 19 -7.30 -2.18 -9.23
CA PRO A 19 -8.04 -3.26 -9.92
C PRO A 19 -7.42 -3.61 -11.28
N TYR A 20 -7.76 -4.76 -11.82
CA TYR A 20 -7.29 -5.16 -13.15
C TYR A 20 -8.06 -4.41 -14.25
N ALA A 21 -7.38 -3.52 -14.95
CA ALA A 21 -7.95 -2.75 -16.07
C ALA A 21 -8.01 -3.62 -17.34
N ARG A 22 -8.97 -4.54 -17.38
CA ARG A 22 -9.08 -5.60 -18.39
C ARG A 22 -8.91 -5.10 -19.83
N ASP A 23 -9.67 -4.12 -20.21
CA ASP A 23 -9.73 -3.68 -21.62
C ASP A 23 -8.50 -2.86 -22.02
N GLN A 24 -7.92 -2.13 -21.09
CA GLN A 24 -6.73 -1.33 -21.31
C GLN A 24 -5.46 -2.18 -21.34
N PHE A 25 -5.29 -3.06 -20.36
CA PHE A 25 -4.15 -3.96 -20.30
C PHE A 25 -4.14 -4.95 -21.48
N ALA A 26 -5.30 -5.31 -22.01
CA ALA A 26 -5.41 -6.13 -23.21
C ALA A 26 -4.91 -5.40 -24.49
N ARG A 27 -5.05 -4.08 -24.56
CA ARG A 27 -4.61 -3.26 -25.73
C ARG A 27 -3.11 -2.96 -25.69
N GLU A 28 -2.55 -2.77 -24.50
CA GLU A 28 -1.17 -2.32 -24.31
C GLU A 28 -0.16 -3.45 -24.09
N GLY A 29 -0.59 -4.71 -24.22
CA GLY A 29 0.31 -5.87 -24.17
C GLY A 29 0.92 -6.16 -22.81
N GLY A 30 0.35 -5.66 -21.69
CA GLY A 30 0.80 -6.03 -20.37
C GLY A 30 0.84 -4.94 -19.29
N GLY A 31 0.29 -3.75 -19.57
CA GLY A 31 -0.01 -2.79 -18.50
C GLY A 31 1.19 -2.11 -17.86
N GLU A 32 2.14 -1.62 -18.62
CA GLU A 32 3.24 -0.80 -18.10
C GLU A 32 2.75 0.57 -17.58
N ALA A 33 1.71 1.14 -18.18
CA ALA A 33 1.08 2.38 -17.74
C ALA A 33 -0.29 2.14 -17.12
N LEU A 34 -0.53 2.78 -15.97
CA LEU A 34 -1.86 2.77 -15.36
C LEU A 34 -2.78 3.75 -16.10
N PRO A 35 -4.08 3.39 -16.27
CA PRO A 35 -5.06 4.30 -16.87
C PRO A 35 -5.13 5.64 -16.14
N GLU A 36 -5.50 6.70 -16.88
CA GLU A 36 -5.91 7.95 -16.25
C GLU A 36 -7.13 7.70 -15.34
N ALA A 37 -7.14 8.36 -14.18
CA ALA A 37 -8.16 8.16 -13.14
C ALA A 37 -8.26 6.71 -12.61
N PHE A 38 -7.17 5.95 -12.63
CA PHE A 38 -7.14 4.60 -12.08
C PHE A 38 -7.49 4.61 -10.57
N PRO A 39 -8.51 3.86 -10.12
CA PRO A 39 -9.07 4.00 -8.79
C PRO A 39 -8.25 3.26 -7.71
N ALA A 40 -6.96 3.48 -7.70
CA ALA A 40 -6.05 2.95 -6.69
C ALA A 40 -5.03 4.01 -6.29
N PHE A 41 -4.57 3.91 -5.04
CA PHE A 41 -3.55 4.80 -4.49
C PHE A 41 -2.22 4.05 -4.31
N ARG A 42 -1.13 4.80 -4.37
CA ARG A 42 0.17 4.29 -3.96
C ARG A 42 0.21 4.13 -2.45
N HIS A 43 0.56 2.95 -2.00
CA HIS A 43 0.74 2.66 -0.59
C HIS A 43 2.05 3.29 -0.07
N ILE A 44 1.93 4.16 0.94
CA ILE A 44 3.09 4.83 1.55
C ILE A 44 3.74 3.98 2.65
N GLY A 45 2.94 3.17 3.36
CA GLY A 45 3.43 2.30 4.43
C GLY A 45 3.53 2.99 5.79
N LEU A 46 2.85 4.12 5.99
CA LEU A 46 2.76 4.80 7.27
C LEU A 46 1.43 4.46 7.93
N TYR A 47 1.47 3.96 9.18
CA TYR A 47 0.30 3.50 9.91
C TYR A 47 0.19 4.13 11.29
N ALA A 48 -1.04 4.42 11.70
CA ALA A 48 -1.39 4.74 13.07
C ALA A 48 -2.33 3.66 13.63
N TYR A 49 -2.05 3.15 14.81
CA TYR A 49 -2.80 2.07 15.43
C TYR A 49 -3.30 2.48 16.81
N ARG A 50 -4.52 2.06 17.12
CA ARG A 50 -4.97 2.08 18.53
C ARG A 50 -4.22 0.99 19.30
N ALA A 51 -3.78 1.28 20.52
CA ALA A 51 -3.07 0.31 21.36
C ALA A 51 -3.90 -0.97 21.63
N SER A 52 -5.24 -0.83 21.71
CA SER A 52 -6.13 -1.98 21.83
C SER A 52 -6.07 -2.90 20.60
N PHE A 53 -5.98 -2.31 19.41
CA PHE A 53 -5.83 -3.09 18.18
C PHE A 53 -4.49 -3.83 18.14
N LEU A 54 -3.38 -3.18 18.51
CA LEU A 54 -2.08 -3.83 18.55
C LEU A 54 -2.07 -5.05 19.49
N ARG A 55 -2.72 -4.94 20.64
CA ARG A 55 -2.89 -6.07 21.57
C ARG A 55 -3.75 -7.20 20.99
N ALA A 56 -4.72 -6.88 20.16
CA ALA A 56 -5.51 -7.87 19.43
C ALA A 56 -4.72 -8.50 18.28
N TYR A 57 -4.02 -7.68 17.50
CA TYR A 57 -3.28 -8.10 16.32
C TYR A 57 -2.26 -9.21 16.57
N VAL A 58 -1.51 -9.14 17.67
CA VAL A 58 -0.50 -10.16 18.03
C VAL A 58 -1.10 -11.54 18.34
N ARG A 59 -2.43 -11.60 18.55
CA ARG A 59 -3.17 -12.84 18.79
C ARG A 59 -3.86 -13.38 17.53
N LEU A 60 -3.88 -12.60 16.44
CA LEU A 60 -4.47 -13.03 15.18
C LEU A 60 -3.58 -14.06 14.50
N ALA A 61 -4.19 -15.12 14.01
CA ALA A 61 -3.48 -16.08 13.18
C ALA A 61 -2.99 -15.41 11.87
N PRO A 62 -1.80 -15.76 11.36
CA PRO A 62 -1.35 -15.31 10.05
C PRO A 62 -2.39 -15.59 8.97
N ALA A 63 -2.58 -14.64 8.06
CA ALA A 63 -3.50 -14.78 6.95
C ALA A 63 -2.78 -15.31 5.71
N PRO A 64 -3.35 -16.24 4.93
CA PRO A 64 -2.71 -16.72 3.70
C PRO A 64 -2.33 -15.60 2.73
N ILE A 65 -3.22 -14.60 2.57
CA ILE A 65 -3.00 -13.47 1.66
C ILE A 65 -1.82 -12.58 2.07
N GLU A 66 -1.56 -12.44 3.38
CA GLU A 66 -0.40 -11.67 3.85
C GLU A 66 0.91 -12.33 3.46
N GLY A 67 0.94 -13.66 3.46
CA GLY A 67 2.13 -14.44 3.08
C GLY A 67 2.44 -14.32 1.59
N PHE A 68 1.44 -14.43 0.74
CA PHE A 68 1.63 -14.32 -0.72
C PHE A 68 2.02 -12.90 -1.15
N GLU A 69 1.39 -11.89 -0.60
CA GLU A 69 1.67 -10.48 -0.94
C GLU A 69 2.88 -9.92 -0.18
N ALA A 70 3.32 -10.59 0.90
CA ALA A 70 4.28 -10.07 1.87
C ALA A 70 3.86 -8.67 2.38
N LEU A 71 2.59 -8.57 2.80
CA LEU A 71 1.94 -7.35 3.30
C LEU A 71 1.16 -7.70 4.58
N GLU A 72 1.75 -7.39 5.73
CA GLU A 72 1.25 -7.77 7.05
C GLU A 72 -0.10 -7.13 7.42
N GLN A 73 -0.42 -5.95 6.88
CA GLN A 73 -1.71 -5.30 7.14
C GLN A 73 -2.90 -6.07 6.57
N LEU A 74 -2.66 -6.98 5.64
CA LEU A 74 -3.71 -7.86 5.12
C LEU A 74 -4.27 -8.81 6.18
N ARG A 75 -3.51 -9.12 7.23
CA ARG A 75 -4.02 -9.88 8.38
C ARG A 75 -5.19 -9.17 9.05
N ALA A 76 -5.09 -7.86 9.21
CA ALA A 76 -6.17 -7.07 9.79
C ALA A 76 -7.44 -7.16 8.94
N LEU A 77 -7.33 -6.94 7.63
CA LEU A 77 -8.47 -7.06 6.70
C LEU A 77 -9.05 -8.47 6.67
N TRP A 78 -8.19 -9.49 6.66
CA TRP A 78 -8.61 -10.90 6.68
C TRP A 78 -9.49 -11.24 7.88
N HIS A 79 -9.15 -10.69 9.04
CA HIS A 79 -9.92 -10.90 10.29
C HIS A 79 -11.06 -9.88 10.48
N GLY A 80 -11.41 -9.11 9.47
CA GLY A 80 -12.58 -8.22 9.49
C GLY A 80 -12.34 -6.85 10.15
N TYR A 81 -11.10 -6.48 10.43
CA TYR A 81 -10.76 -5.14 10.90
C TYR A 81 -10.77 -4.14 9.75
N ARG A 82 -11.12 -2.90 10.07
CA ARG A 82 -11.14 -1.80 9.11
C ARG A 82 -9.80 -1.06 9.13
N ILE A 83 -9.33 -0.67 7.96
CA ILE A 83 -8.18 0.20 7.78
C ILE A 83 -8.66 1.43 7.01
N THR A 84 -8.78 2.55 7.69
CA THR A 84 -9.12 3.81 7.03
C THR A 84 -7.89 4.37 6.35
N VAL A 85 -8.03 4.76 5.09
CA VAL A 85 -6.93 5.29 4.27
C VAL A 85 -7.01 6.81 4.23
N ALA A 86 -5.93 7.46 4.65
CA ALA A 86 -5.73 8.89 4.44
C ALA A 86 -4.97 9.11 3.13
N VAL A 87 -5.53 9.91 2.24
CA VAL A 87 -4.88 10.29 0.99
C VAL A 87 -4.06 11.55 1.21
N SER A 88 -2.81 11.54 0.76
CA SER A 88 -1.91 12.69 0.83
C SER A 88 -1.65 13.21 -0.58
N ASP A 89 -1.76 14.52 -0.75
CA ASP A 89 -1.38 15.21 -1.99
C ASP A 89 0.14 15.38 -2.13
N HIS A 90 0.88 15.12 -1.04
CA HIS A 90 2.33 15.17 -1.04
C HIS A 90 2.92 13.79 -1.32
N MET A 91 3.74 13.70 -2.36
CA MET A 91 4.50 12.50 -2.63
C MET A 91 5.66 12.44 -1.64
N PRO A 92 5.73 11.40 -0.78
CA PRO A 92 6.86 11.25 0.12
C PRO A 92 8.13 10.95 -0.68
N ALA A 93 9.27 11.30 -0.11
CA ALA A 93 10.54 10.88 -0.65
C ALA A 93 10.60 9.34 -0.76
N PRO A 94 11.35 8.79 -1.72
CA PRO A 94 11.56 7.35 -1.80
C PRO A 94 12.08 6.78 -0.47
N GLY A 95 11.66 5.57 -0.13
CA GLY A 95 12.18 4.86 1.04
C GLY A 95 13.68 4.60 0.93
N VAL A 96 14.29 4.23 2.05
CA VAL A 96 15.70 3.83 2.13
C VAL A 96 15.73 2.33 2.37
N ASP A 97 15.90 1.57 1.30
CA ASP A 97 15.95 0.11 1.34
C ASP A 97 17.33 -0.44 0.97
N THR A 98 18.16 0.39 0.31
CA THR A 98 19.51 0.03 -0.14
C THR A 98 20.55 1.05 0.33
N PRO A 99 21.84 0.70 0.36
CA PRO A 99 22.91 1.65 0.65
C PRO A 99 22.91 2.87 -0.29
N GLU A 100 22.59 2.68 -1.56
CA GLU A 100 22.48 3.74 -2.57
C GLU A 100 21.36 4.71 -2.25
N ASP A 101 20.22 4.19 -1.74
CA ASP A 101 19.12 5.03 -1.27
C ASP A 101 19.53 5.90 -0.08
N ALA A 102 20.33 5.35 0.83
CA ALA A 102 20.85 6.10 1.98
C ALA A 102 21.73 7.28 1.53
N VAL A 103 22.63 7.06 0.57
CA VAL A 103 23.47 8.13 0.01
C VAL A 103 22.61 9.21 -0.66
N ARG A 104 21.61 8.81 -1.44
CA ARG A 104 20.67 9.73 -2.09
C ARG A 104 19.90 10.58 -1.06
N MET A 105 19.44 9.95 0.02
CA MET A 105 18.72 10.65 1.09
C MET A 105 19.63 11.61 1.88
N GLN A 106 20.86 11.23 2.17
CA GLN A 106 21.84 12.12 2.79
C GLN A 106 22.07 13.39 1.97
N ALA A 107 22.17 13.27 0.65
CA ALA A 107 22.32 14.41 -0.24
C ALA A 107 21.10 15.35 -0.19
N LEU A 108 19.88 14.80 -0.10
CA LEU A 108 18.65 15.58 0.04
C LEU A 108 18.56 16.35 1.38
N PHE A 109 19.09 15.78 2.46
CA PHE A 109 19.13 16.46 3.76
C PHE A 109 20.26 17.46 3.89
N ALA A 110 21.41 17.22 3.23
CA ALA A 110 22.53 18.14 3.24
C ALA A 110 22.25 19.42 2.45
N GLY A 111 21.29 19.41 1.53
CA GLY A 111 20.89 20.57 0.73
C GLY A 111 19.82 21.46 1.38
N LYS A 112 19.42 21.16 2.61
CA LYS A 112 18.51 21.97 3.44
C LYS A 112 19.27 22.65 4.55
#